data_e373c00e2bcd8b653cc4fb0424e353e3
#
_entry.id   e373c00e2bcd8b653cc4fb0424e353e3
#
_cell.length_a   1.000
_cell.length_b   1.000
_cell.length_c   1.000
_cell.angle_alpha   90.00
_cell.angle_beta   90.00
_cell.angle_gamma   90.00
#
_symmetry.space_group_name_H-M   'P 1'
#
loop_
_entity.id
_entity.type
_entity.pdbx_description
1 polymer ?
#
loop_
_entity_poly.entity_id
_entity_poly.type
_entity_poly.pdbx_seq_one_letter_code
_entity_poly.pdbx_strand_id
1 'polypeptide(L)'
;QPGEADTVLMAGMGGLLMIRILEAGHCHWQQVPEWILQPQSKVGEVRRFVREAGFTIEDEDFVEEDGKYYPMMRLIGPGAEQKTGSCDAGSSGNAGINVGTAESWSQVEYAFGKLLLQRHDPVLREFLLKEKAQYAQVRRTVSDKMAEDGRGRVQEIDAYLALIGE
;
A
#
# COMPACT_ATOMS: atom_id res chain seq x y z
N GLN A 1 -13.42 21.13 11.50
CA GLN A 1 -13.40 22.28 10.56
C GLN A 1 -12.19 22.16 9.64
N PRO A 2 -12.19 22.72 8.43
CA PRO A 2 -11.01 22.72 7.57
C PRO A 2 -9.80 23.35 8.30
N GLY A 3 -8.65 22.60 8.31
CA GLY A 3 -7.42 23.06 8.97
C GLY A 3 -7.30 22.74 10.46
N GLU A 4 -8.20 21.94 11.02
CA GLU A 4 -8.07 21.44 12.40
C GLU A 4 -7.05 20.32 12.56
N ALA A 5 -6.73 19.59 11.50
CA ALA A 5 -5.75 18.52 11.49
C ALA A 5 -4.77 18.68 10.33
N ASP A 6 -3.49 18.54 10.63
CA ASP A 6 -2.42 18.54 9.64
C ASP A 6 -2.05 17.11 9.21
N THR A 7 -2.28 16.14 10.08
CA THR A 7 -1.97 14.72 9.84
C THR A 7 -3.09 13.83 10.32
N VAL A 8 -3.44 12.81 9.54
CA VAL A 8 -4.32 11.71 9.94
C VAL A 8 -3.50 10.44 10.08
N LEU A 9 -3.57 9.80 11.25
CA LEU A 9 -2.97 8.49 11.50
C LEU A 9 -4.06 7.41 11.56
N MET A 10 -3.91 6.37 10.75
CA MET A 10 -4.77 5.17 10.77
C MET A 10 -3.89 3.94 10.92
N ALA A 11 -3.97 3.28 12.07
CA ALA A 11 -3.14 2.12 12.39
C ALA A 11 -3.95 1.00 13.06
N GLY A 12 -3.40 -0.22 13.04
CA GLY A 12 -3.94 -1.35 13.79
C GLY A 12 -5.20 -1.99 13.22
N MET A 13 -5.56 -1.71 11.96
CA MET A 13 -6.77 -2.25 11.34
C MET A 13 -6.48 -2.97 10.01
N GLY A 14 -7.42 -3.83 9.60
CA GLY A 14 -7.32 -4.50 8.29
C GLY A 14 -7.49 -3.53 7.13
N GLY A 15 -6.74 -3.75 6.04
CA GLY A 15 -6.71 -2.83 4.90
C GLY A 15 -8.06 -2.57 4.26
N LEU A 16 -8.95 -3.56 4.16
CA LEU A 16 -10.29 -3.34 3.61
C LEU A 16 -11.16 -2.42 4.47
N LEU A 17 -11.01 -2.46 5.81
CA LEU A 17 -11.69 -1.52 6.69
C LEU A 17 -11.10 -0.13 6.52
N MET A 18 -9.78 -0.03 6.42
CA MET A 18 -9.08 1.23 6.17
C MET A 18 -9.56 1.89 4.87
N ILE A 19 -9.65 1.14 3.78
CA ILE A 19 -10.18 1.62 2.50
C ILE A 19 -11.60 2.18 2.66
N ARG A 20 -12.50 1.45 3.32
CA ARG A 20 -13.88 1.93 3.56
C ARG A 20 -13.93 3.23 4.35
N ILE A 21 -13.07 3.39 5.35
CA ILE A 21 -13.01 4.63 6.15
C ILE A 21 -12.48 5.77 5.29
N LEU A 22 -11.46 5.52 4.48
CA LEU A 22 -10.94 6.52 3.53
C LEU A 22 -12.02 6.94 2.54
N GLU A 23 -12.72 5.99 1.91
CA GLU A 23 -13.82 6.29 0.98
C GLU A 23 -14.92 7.14 1.63
N ALA A 24 -15.33 6.77 2.84
CA ALA A 24 -16.35 7.53 3.58
C ALA A 24 -15.87 8.95 3.93
N GLY A 25 -14.58 9.12 4.16
CA GLY A 25 -13.94 10.39 4.49
C GLY A 25 -13.41 11.19 3.29
N HIS A 26 -13.78 10.85 2.05
CA HIS A 26 -13.20 11.44 0.84
C HIS A 26 -13.29 12.97 0.76
N CYS A 27 -14.31 13.59 1.36
CA CYS A 27 -14.45 15.04 1.43
C CYS A 27 -13.36 15.73 2.24
N HIS A 28 -12.58 15.00 3.04
CA HIS A 28 -11.50 15.55 3.87
C HIS A 28 -10.11 15.37 3.24
N TRP A 29 -9.96 14.61 2.16
CA TRP A 29 -8.65 14.30 1.58
C TRP A 29 -7.84 15.53 1.20
N GLN A 30 -8.50 16.54 0.63
CA GLN A 30 -7.84 17.81 0.25
C GLN A 30 -7.61 18.77 1.43
N GLN A 31 -8.21 18.49 2.57
CA GLN A 31 -8.15 19.34 3.76
C GLN A 31 -6.98 18.97 4.66
N VAL A 32 -6.57 17.71 4.64
CA VAL A 32 -5.48 17.18 5.44
C VAL A 32 -4.30 16.82 4.52
N PRO A 33 -3.17 17.54 4.67
CA PRO A 33 -2.03 17.38 3.77
C PRO A 33 -1.33 16.03 3.92
N GLU A 34 -1.27 15.46 5.12
CA GLU A 34 -0.49 14.26 5.42
C GLU A 34 -1.35 13.14 6.02
N TRP A 35 -1.06 11.92 5.58
CA TRP A 35 -1.73 10.70 6.06
C TRP A 35 -0.72 9.62 6.34
N ILE A 36 -0.80 9.00 7.51
CA ILE A 36 0.04 7.86 7.89
C ILE A 36 -0.86 6.64 8.04
N LEU A 37 -0.61 5.62 7.23
CA LEU A 37 -1.41 4.39 7.22
C LEU A 37 -0.55 3.20 7.63
N GLN A 38 -1.07 2.40 8.58
CA GLN A 38 -0.49 1.13 9.00
C GLN A 38 -1.54 0.01 8.90
N PRO A 39 -1.77 -0.56 7.70
CA PRO A 39 -2.69 -1.68 7.50
C PRO A 39 -2.07 -2.99 8.00
N GLN A 40 -2.86 -3.81 8.72
CA GLN A 40 -2.42 -5.13 9.18
C GLN A 40 -2.68 -6.27 8.18
N SER A 41 -3.38 -6.00 7.09
CA SER A 41 -3.68 -6.97 6.04
C SER A 41 -4.01 -6.25 4.74
N LYS A 42 -3.96 -6.97 3.60
CA LYS A 42 -4.34 -6.41 2.29
C LYS A 42 -3.58 -5.12 1.93
N VAL A 43 -2.31 -5.07 2.30
CA VAL A 43 -1.45 -3.88 2.16
C VAL A 43 -1.36 -3.43 0.70
N GLY A 44 -1.21 -4.37 -0.23
CA GLY A 44 -1.15 -4.07 -1.66
C GLY A 44 -2.45 -3.46 -2.21
N GLU A 45 -3.60 -3.87 -1.67
CA GLU A 45 -4.90 -3.28 -2.03
C GLU A 45 -5.02 -1.85 -1.50
N VAL A 46 -4.51 -1.57 -0.28
CA VAL A 46 -4.46 -0.21 0.25
C VAL A 46 -3.55 0.68 -0.61
N ARG A 47 -2.35 0.21 -1.00
CA ARG A 47 -1.46 0.95 -1.91
C ARG A 47 -2.12 1.29 -3.24
N ARG A 48 -2.82 0.31 -3.81
CA ARG A 48 -3.54 0.51 -5.06
C ARG A 48 -4.62 1.57 -4.90
N PHE A 49 -5.45 1.42 -3.88
CA PHE A 49 -6.55 2.34 -3.59
C PHE A 49 -6.07 3.78 -3.41
N VAL A 50 -5.07 4.02 -2.55
CA VAL A 50 -4.61 5.39 -2.28
C VAL A 50 -4.01 6.04 -3.52
N ARG A 51 -3.30 5.30 -4.36
CA ARG A 51 -2.78 5.83 -5.63
C ARG A 51 -3.89 6.15 -6.62
N GLU A 52 -4.88 5.27 -6.78
CA GLU A 52 -6.04 5.49 -7.63
C GLU A 52 -6.89 6.68 -7.14
N ALA A 53 -6.93 6.90 -5.83
CA ALA A 53 -7.57 8.04 -5.19
C ALA A 53 -6.78 9.36 -5.29
N GLY A 54 -5.59 9.33 -5.89
CA GLY A 54 -4.76 10.53 -6.13
C GLY A 54 -3.84 10.93 -4.98
N PHE A 55 -3.64 10.05 -3.98
CA PHE A 55 -2.59 10.25 -2.99
C PHE A 55 -1.21 9.92 -3.58
N THR A 56 -0.20 10.65 -3.11
CA THR A 56 1.21 10.31 -3.37
C THR A 56 1.78 9.54 -2.19
N ILE A 57 2.30 8.35 -2.43
CA ILE A 57 3.06 7.59 -1.41
C ILE A 57 4.46 8.20 -1.40
N GLU A 58 4.77 8.97 -0.36
CA GLU A 58 6.03 9.71 -0.25
C GLU A 58 7.11 8.93 0.48
N ASP A 59 6.70 8.13 1.46
CA ASP A 59 7.61 7.23 2.16
C ASP A 59 6.89 5.95 2.61
N GLU A 60 7.68 4.90 2.78
CA GLU A 60 7.23 3.61 3.31
C GLU A 60 8.23 3.13 4.35
N ASP A 61 7.74 2.49 5.39
CA ASP A 61 8.57 1.84 6.39
C ASP A 61 8.05 0.45 6.72
N PHE A 62 8.93 -0.41 7.17
CA PHE A 62 8.62 -1.81 7.46
C PHE A 62 9.34 -2.23 8.73
N VAL A 63 8.58 -2.34 9.82
CA VAL A 63 9.14 -2.62 11.15
C VAL A 63 8.80 -4.04 11.58
N GLU A 64 9.75 -4.72 12.19
CA GLU A 64 9.54 -6.00 12.89
C GLU A 64 9.56 -5.74 14.40
N GLU A 65 8.56 -6.26 15.09
CA GLU A 65 8.46 -6.25 16.56
C GLU A 65 7.81 -7.53 17.05
N ASP A 66 8.49 -8.23 17.94
CA ASP A 66 8.02 -9.49 18.53
C ASP A 66 7.59 -10.55 17.50
N GLY A 67 8.32 -10.65 16.38
CA GLY A 67 8.02 -11.59 15.29
C GLY A 67 6.87 -11.19 14.39
N LYS A 68 6.32 -9.99 14.57
CA LYS A 68 5.27 -9.43 13.72
C LYS A 68 5.84 -8.30 12.86
N TYR A 69 5.27 -8.15 11.69
CA TYR A 69 5.70 -7.15 10.71
C TYR A 69 4.63 -6.08 10.53
N TYR A 70 5.07 -4.83 10.51
CA TYR A 70 4.22 -3.65 10.46
C TYR A 70 4.58 -2.79 9.26
N PRO A 71 3.93 -3.00 8.11
CA PRO A 71 4.08 -2.09 6.96
C PRO A 71 3.41 -0.75 7.26
N MET A 72 4.13 0.33 6.99
CA MET A 72 3.64 1.70 7.13
C MET A 72 3.85 2.48 5.85
N MET A 73 2.99 3.44 5.59
CA MET A 73 3.13 4.35 4.46
C MET A 73 2.73 5.76 4.87
N ARG A 74 3.55 6.73 4.48
CA ARG A 74 3.28 8.15 4.59
C ARG A 74 2.81 8.67 3.24
N LEU A 75 1.66 9.31 3.25
CA LEU A 75 0.99 9.78 2.05
C LEU A 75 0.83 11.29 2.10
N ILE A 76 0.93 11.91 0.95
CA ILE A 76 0.48 13.28 0.72
C ILE A 76 -0.92 13.24 0.10
N GLY A 77 -1.83 14.01 0.67
CA GLY A 77 -3.22 14.09 0.21
C GLY A 77 -3.35 14.69 -1.18
N PRO A 78 -4.39 14.30 -1.95
CA PRO A 78 -4.61 14.85 -3.29
C PRO A 78 -4.79 16.37 -3.24
N GLY A 79 -3.99 17.10 -4.03
CA GLY A 79 -4.01 18.56 -4.10
C GLY A 79 -3.12 19.30 -3.10
N ALA A 80 -2.41 18.60 -2.22
CA ALA A 80 -1.45 19.22 -1.28
C ALA A 80 -0.21 19.78 -2.01
N GLU A 81 0.19 19.19 -3.12
CA GLU A 81 1.35 19.62 -3.92
C GLU A 81 1.15 21.00 -4.60
N GLN A 82 -0.09 21.49 -4.71
CA GLN A 82 -0.38 22.77 -5.37
C GLN A 82 -0.17 24.00 -4.45
N LYS A 83 0.16 23.80 -3.19
CA LYS A 83 0.35 24.92 -2.23
C LYS A 83 1.76 25.54 -2.23
N THR A 84 2.71 25.03 -3.00
CA THR A 84 4.07 25.57 -3.10
C THR A 84 4.28 26.58 -4.23
N GLY A 85 3.21 27.02 -4.92
CA GLY A 85 3.27 28.00 -6.00
C GLY A 85 2.23 29.09 -5.82
N SER A 86 2.70 30.30 -5.44
CA SER A 86 2.11 31.64 -5.63
C SER A 86 0.58 31.73 -5.80
N CYS A 87 -0.05 32.40 -4.83
CA CYS A 87 -1.43 32.88 -4.89
C CYS A 87 -1.58 33.92 -6.01
N ASP A 88 -2.20 33.54 -7.13
CA ASP A 88 -2.86 34.49 -8.00
C ASP A 88 -4.30 34.04 -8.22
N ALA A 89 -5.19 34.90 -7.79
CA ALA A 89 -6.63 34.74 -7.86
C ALA A 89 -7.13 34.86 -9.31
N GLY A 90 -7.95 33.91 -9.74
CA GLY A 90 -8.90 34.14 -10.81
C GLY A 90 -8.70 33.26 -12.06
N SER A 91 -9.35 32.12 -12.09
CA SER A 91 -10.11 31.71 -13.29
C SER A 91 -10.97 30.47 -12.98
N SER A 92 -12.26 30.62 -13.21
CA SER A 92 -13.21 29.54 -13.29
C SER A 92 -12.85 28.64 -14.49
N GLY A 93 -12.52 27.37 -14.24
CA GLY A 93 -12.16 26.44 -15.30
C GLY A 93 -12.08 25.03 -14.76
N ASN A 94 -13.09 24.24 -15.11
CA ASN A 94 -13.14 22.79 -15.26
C ASN A 94 -11.92 22.03 -14.70
N ALA A 95 -12.05 21.39 -13.53
CA ALA A 95 -11.03 20.55 -12.94
C ALA A 95 -10.81 19.32 -13.85
N GLY A 96 -9.99 19.47 -14.86
CA GLY A 96 -9.37 18.37 -15.55
C GLY A 96 -8.48 17.64 -14.53
N ILE A 97 -8.80 16.38 -14.28
CA ILE A 97 -7.93 15.45 -13.56
C ILE A 97 -6.60 15.47 -14.33
N ASN A 98 -5.61 16.12 -13.78
CA ASN A 98 -4.26 16.07 -14.31
C ASN A 98 -3.74 14.66 -13.97
N VAL A 99 -4.03 13.70 -14.83
CA VAL A 99 -3.36 12.41 -14.87
C VAL A 99 -1.96 12.71 -15.42
N GLY A 100 -1.13 13.31 -14.56
CA GLY A 100 0.31 13.18 -14.73
C GLY A 100 0.56 11.70 -14.88
N THR A 101 1.32 11.29 -15.86
CA THR A 101 1.64 9.90 -16.20
C THR A 101 1.97 9.12 -14.92
N ALA A 102 0.95 8.56 -14.30
CA ALA A 102 1.09 7.80 -13.08
C ALA A 102 1.90 6.57 -13.49
N GLU A 103 3.18 6.58 -13.14
CA GLU A 103 4.08 5.47 -13.37
C GLU A 103 3.37 4.18 -12.94
N SER A 104 3.20 3.26 -13.88
CA SER A 104 2.50 2.02 -13.63
C SER A 104 3.33 1.17 -12.66
N TRP A 105 2.82 0.96 -11.46
CA TRP A 105 3.45 0.05 -10.51
C TRP A 105 3.24 -1.40 -10.94
N SER A 106 4.27 -2.20 -10.82
CA SER A 106 4.18 -3.64 -10.97
C SER A 106 3.37 -4.29 -9.84
N GLN A 107 2.96 -5.52 -10.03
CA GLN A 107 2.27 -6.28 -8.98
C GLN A 107 3.14 -6.46 -7.73
N VAL A 108 4.45 -6.63 -7.92
CA VAL A 108 5.44 -6.74 -6.84
C VAL A 108 5.56 -5.44 -6.05
N GLU A 109 5.60 -4.28 -6.73
CA GLU A 109 5.64 -2.97 -6.08
C GLU A 109 4.36 -2.70 -5.26
N TYR A 110 3.20 -3.11 -5.74
CA TYR A 110 1.98 -3.04 -4.93
C TYR A 110 2.01 -3.99 -3.74
N ALA A 111 2.49 -5.22 -3.92
CA ALA A 111 2.52 -6.20 -2.83
C ALA A 111 3.48 -5.81 -1.70
N PHE A 112 4.69 -5.37 -2.04
CA PHE A 112 5.78 -5.22 -1.09
C PHE A 112 6.22 -3.78 -0.84
N GLY A 113 5.78 -2.82 -1.64
CA GLY A 113 6.13 -1.40 -1.53
C GLY A 113 7.29 -1.00 -2.43
N LYS A 114 7.02 -0.07 -3.35
CA LYS A 114 8.01 0.40 -4.32
C LYS A 114 9.24 1.00 -3.66
N LEU A 115 9.04 1.86 -2.66
CA LEU A 115 10.13 2.57 -2.00
C LEU A 115 10.96 1.61 -1.13
N LEU A 116 10.32 0.63 -0.48
CA LEU A 116 11.01 -0.42 0.28
C LEU A 116 11.88 -1.29 -0.62
N LEU A 117 11.37 -1.67 -1.80
CA LEU A 117 12.12 -2.43 -2.80
C LEU A 117 13.30 -1.64 -3.35
N GLN A 118 13.10 -0.37 -3.71
CA GLN A 118 14.14 0.49 -4.26
C GLN A 118 15.31 0.72 -3.29
N ARG A 119 15.03 0.87 -1.99
CA ARG A 119 16.07 1.05 -0.97
C ARG A 119 16.62 -0.26 -0.41
N HIS A 120 16.15 -1.41 -0.92
CA HIS A 120 16.56 -2.74 -0.45
C HIS A 120 16.39 -2.89 1.07
N ASP A 121 15.21 -2.55 1.57
CA ASP A 121 14.92 -2.54 3.00
C ASP A 121 15.28 -3.88 3.66
N PRO A 122 16.12 -3.88 4.72
CA PRO A 122 16.62 -5.11 5.31
C PRO A 122 15.54 -5.91 6.05
N VAL A 123 14.54 -5.24 6.64
CA VAL A 123 13.45 -5.89 7.37
C VAL A 123 12.49 -6.54 6.36
N LEU A 124 12.17 -5.85 5.27
CA LEU A 124 11.40 -6.44 4.17
C LEU A 124 12.13 -7.66 3.59
N ARG A 125 13.44 -7.59 3.37
CA ARG A 125 14.23 -8.71 2.86
C ARG A 125 14.15 -9.93 3.79
N GLU A 126 14.27 -9.72 5.09
CA GLU A 126 14.16 -10.79 6.10
C GLU A 126 12.76 -11.41 6.07
N PHE A 127 11.71 -10.58 6.04
CA PHE A 127 10.32 -11.00 5.90
C PHE A 127 10.13 -11.89 4.66
N LEU A 128 10.57 -11.44 3.48
CA LEU A 128 10.43 -12.17 2.22
C LEU A 128 11.14 -13.54 2.26
N LEU A 129 12.31 -13.62 2.88
CA LEU A 129 13.02 -14.89 3.06
C LEU A 129 12.26 -15.85 3.97
N LYS A 130 11.69 -15.36 5.07
CA LYS A 130 10.85 -16.16 5.98
C LYS A 130 9.58 -16.65 5.27
N GLU A 131 8.87 -15.75 4.57
CA GLU A 131 7.68 -16.07 3.79
C GLU A 131 7.99 -17.14 2.72
N LYS A 132 9.05 -16.95 1.95
CA LYS A 132 9.48 -17.91 0.93
C LYS A 132 9.72 -19.31 1.52
N ALA A 133 10.41 -19.42 2.64
CA ALA A 133 10.68 -20.68 3.31
C ALA A 133 9.38 -21.33 3.82
N GLN A 134 8.49 -20.55 4.43
CA GLN A 134 7.20 -21.02 4.93
C GLN A 134 6.29 -21.53 3.80
N TYR A 135 6.13 -20.75 2.75
CA TYR A 135 5.30 -21.14 1.61
C TYR A 135 5.87 -22.36 0.86
N ALA A 136 7.18 -22.47 0.74
CA ALA A 136 7.82 -23.66 0.18
C ALA A 136 7.53 -24.92 1.01
N GLN A 137 7.50 -24.80 2.35
CA GLN A 137 7.14 -25.91 3.23
C GLN A 137 5.66 -26.28 3.10
N VAL A 138 4.76 -25.27 3.09
CA VAL A 138 3.32 -25.49 2.91
C VAL A 138 3.05 -26.16 1.56
N ARG A 139 3.72 -25.73 0.49
CA ARG A 139 3.63 -26.33 -0.84
C ARG A 139 3.96 -27.83 -0.82
N ARG A 140 5.05 -28.23 -0.16
CA ARG A 140 5.42 -29.64 -0.01
C ARG A 140 4.32 -30.44 0.69
N THR A 141 3.83 -29.93 1.82
CA THR A 141 2.79 -30.61 2.60
C THR A 141 1.47 -30.75 1.85
N VAL A 142 1.09 -29.75 1.04
CA VAL A 142 -0.12 -29.79 0.21
C VAL A 142 0.05 -30.75 -0.95
N SER A 143 1.21 -30.77 -1.60
CA SER A 143 1.49 -31.74 -2.69
C SER A 143 1.44 -33.18 -2.22
N ASP A 144 1.89 -33.48 -1.00
CA ASP A 144 1.91 -34.83 -0.44
C ASP A 144 0.51 -35.34 -0.02
N LYS A 145 -0.46 -34.43 0.18
CA LYS A 145 -1.82 -34.77 0.67
C LYS A 145 -2.91 -34.66 -0.41
N MET A 146 -2.56 -34.63 -1.70
CA MET A 146 -3.49 -34.26 -2.76
C MET A 146 -4.71 -35.20 -2.93
N ALA A 147 -5.89 -34.61 -2.58
CA ALA A 147 -7.17 -34.81 -3.25
C ALA A 147 -7.42 -33.64 -4.22
N GLU A 148 -8.37 -33.75 -5.15
CA GLU A 148 -8.65 -32.81 -6.25
C GLU A 148 -8.82 -31.31 -5.85
N ASP A 149 -9.13 -31.04 -4.59
CA ASP A 149 -9.31 -29.68 -4.02
C ASP A 149 -7.99 -28.90 -3.80
N GLY A 150 -6.84 -29.58 -3.85
CA GLY A 150 -5.54 -28.95 -3.56
C GLY A 150 -4.92 -28.17 -4.72
N ARG A 151 -5.38 -28.33 -5.96
CA ARG A 151 -4.74 -27.72 -7.15
C ARG A 151 -4.82 -26.18 -7.14
N GLY A 152 -5.95 -25.61 -6.76
CA GLY A 152 -6.13 -24.16 -6.69
C GLY A 152 -5.18 -23.52 -5.67
N ARG A 153 -5.02 -24.15 -4.50
CA ARG A 153 -4.15 -23.65 -3.44
C ARG A 153 -2.66 -23.74 -3.80
N VAL A 154 -2.26 -24.77 -4.54
CA VAL A 154 -0.87 -24.88 -5.05
C VAL A 154 -0.57 -23.76 -6.05
N GLN A 155 -1.53 -23.44 -6.93
CA GLN A 155 -1.37 -22.34 -7.89
C GLN A 155 -1.26 -20.97 -7.22
N GLU A 156 -2.05 -20.73 -6.17
CA GLU A 156 -1.93 -19.50 -5.37
C GLU A 156 -0.56 -19.37 -4.70
N ILE A 157 -0.06 -20.47 -4.12
CA ILE A 157 1.26 -20.53 -3.50
C ILE A 157 2.36 -20.32 -4.54
N ASP A 158 2.27 -20.93 -5.70
CA ASP A 158 3.25 -20.78 -6.78
C ASP A 158 3.28 -19.35 -7.32
N ALA A 159 2.11 -18.71 -7.47
CA ALA A 159 2.00 -17.30 -7.86
C ALA A 159 2.64 -16.37 -6.82
N TYR A 160 2.40 -16.62 -5.52
CA TYR A 160 3.01 -15.84 -4.46
C TYR A 160 4.54 -16.03 -4.37
N LEU A 161 5.02 -17.27 -4.53
CA LEU A 161 6.47 -17.55 -4.57
C LEU A 161 7.15 -16.93 -5.78
N ALA A 162 6.47 -16.80 -6.91
CA ALA A 162 6.98 -16.08 -8.07
C ALA A 162 7.18 -14.60 -7.77
N LEU A 163 6.20 -13.96 -7.11
CA LEU A 163 6.32 -12.55 -6.69
C LEU A 163 7.50 -12.28 -5.74
N ILE A 164 7.79 -13.22 -4.83
CA ILE A 164 8.94 -13.11 -3.91
C ILE A 164 10.27 -13.38 -4.63
N GLY A 165 10.24 -14.05 -5.77
CA GLY A 165 11.43 -14.42 -6.53
C GLY A 165 11.93 -13.33 -7.49
N GLU A 166 11.09 -12.32 -7.79
CA GLU A 166 11.44 -11.13 -8.59
C GLU A 166 12.16 -10.06 -7.76
#